data_d0fef85a29c8ca85f996179f113a572d
#
_entry.id   d0fef85a29c8ca85f996179f113a572d
#
_cell.length_a   1.000
_cell.length_b   1.000
_cell.length_c   1.000
_cell.angle_alpha   90.00
_cell.angle_beta   90.00
_cell.angle_gamma   90.00
#
_symmetry.space_group_name_H-M   'P 1'
#
loop_
_entity.id
_entity.type
_entity.pdbx_description
1 polymer ?
#
loop_
_entity_poly.entity_id
_entity_poly.type
_entity_poly.pdbx_seq_one_letter_code
_entity_poly.pdbx_strand_id
1 'polypeptide(L)'
;MKSVIAIIGGAGHIGLPLGMLFAAKKKKVILYDKNEINLEKISKGIMPFLEKGGDEFLKKNKKRLFTTQNKEDLKYVKIFIVCIGTPVKNSKPDLEFFFNLFKEIKSYITPDKLLVIRSSIYPGTINEIQKFLGKEYKNISYCPERVVQGNSIIELPKLPQIVSGLNSKSIKLSKNLFQIICKKIIITSILEAELIKLFSNAWRY
;
A
#
# COMPACT_ATOMS: atom_id res chain seq x y z
N MET A 1 -17.48 -5.93 12.90
CA MET A 1 -16.15 -5.37 13.26
C MET A 1 -15.62 -4.54 12.09
N LYS A 2 -15.18 -3.29 12.32
CA LYS A 2 -14.56 -2.47 11.25
C LYS A 2 -13.24 -3.12 10.83
N SER A 3 -13.07 -3.38 9.54
CA SER A 3 -11.85 -4.01 9.01
C SER A 3 -10.59 -3.22 9.38
N VAL A 4 -9.60 -3.88 9.94
CA VAL A 4 -8.29 -3.29 10.24
C VAL A 4 -7.45 -3.35 8.96
N ILE A 5 -6.83 -2.23 8.60
CA ILE A 5 -5.94 -2.10 7.45
C ILE A 5 -4.50 -2.16 7.95
N ALA A 6 -3.65 -2.99 7.37
CA ALA A 6 -2.21 -2.90 7.57
C ALA A 6 -1.55 -2.35 6.30
N ILE A 7 -0.63 -1.42 6.50
CA ILE A 7 0.24 -0.89 5.44
C ILE A 7 1.66 -1.38 5.72
N ILE A 8 2.16 -2.24 4.84
CA ILE A 8 3.51 -2.77 4.87
C ILE A 8 4.41 -1.79 4.10
N GLY A 9 5.47 -1.31 4.72
CA GLY A 9 6.19 -0.11 4.30
C GLY A 9 5.48 1.15 4.78
N GLY A 10 4.83 1.05 5.96
CA GLY A 10 3.93 2.06 6.51
C GLY A 10 4.62 3.35 7.00
N ALA A 11 5.94 3.33 7.19
CA ALA A 11 6.72 4.50 7.58
C ALA A 11 7.40 5.21 6.39
N GLY A 12 7.16 4.74 5.17
CA GLY A 12 7.70 5.30 3.94
C GLY A 12 6.83 6.40 3.32
N HIS A 13 7.38 7.07 2.28
CA HIS A 13 6.78 8.22 1.59
C HIS A 13 5.41 7.94 0.94
N ILE A 14 5.09 6.68 0.65
CA ILE A 14 3.79 6.28 0.09
C ILE A 14 2.88 5.74 1.19
N GLY A 15 3.42 4.89 2.07
CA GLY A 15 2.65 4.19 3.08
C GLY A 15 2.08 5.11 4.15
N LEU A 16 2.89 6.02 4.68
CA LEU A 16 2.46 6.92 5.75
C LEU A 16 1.34 7.88 5.31
N PRO A 17 1.47 8.65 4.21
CA PRO A 17 0.39 9.53 3.75
C PRO A 17 -0.92 8.77 3.46
N LEU A 18 -0.83 7.59 2.87
CA LEU A 18 -1.98 6.72 2.63
C LEU A 18 -2.66 6.31 3.94
N GLY A 19 -1.86 5.88 4.94
CA GLY A 19 -2.36 5.52 6.27
C GLY A 19 -3.05 6.69 6.97
N MET A 20 -2.47 7.87 6.88
CA MET A 20 -3.02 9.10 7.45
C MET A 20 -4.37 9.46 6.81
N LEU A 21 -4.54 9.29 5.50
CA LEU A 21 -5.80 9.52 4.80
C LEU A 21 -6.88 8.52 5.24
N PHE A 22 -6.56 7.24 5.39
CA PHE A 22 -7.50 6.25 5.94
C PHE A 22 -7.85 6.56 7.40
N ALA A 23 -6.88 6.98 8.22
CA ALA A 23 -7.10 7.37 9.61
C ALA A 23 -8.03 8.58 9.72
N ALA A 24 -7.90 9.58 8.83
CA ALA A 24 -8.80 10.72 8.74
C ALA A 24 -10.24 10.30 8.39
N LYS A 25 -10.42 9.19 7.68
CA LYS A 25 -11.73 8.56 7.40
C LYS A 25 -12.16 7.57 8.49
N LYS A 26 -11.65 7.74 9.71
CA LYS A 26 -11.99 6.96 10.92
C LYS A 26 -11.69 5.45 10.80
N LYS A 27 -10.74 5.04 9.92
CA LYS A 27 -10.24 3.67 9.86
C LYS A 27 -9.12 3.45 10.88
N LYS A 28 -9.01 2.25 11.45
CA LYS A 28 -7.83 1.81 12.21
C LYS A 28 -6.79 1.31 11.23
N VAL A 29 -5.57 1.82 11.32
CA VAL A 29 -4.48 1.50 10.41
C VAL A 29 -3.26 1.08 11.23
N ILE A 30 -2.70 -0.07 10.87
CA ILE A 30 -1.41 -0.54 11.35
C ILE A 30 -0.36 -0.14 10.31
N LEU A 31 0.64 0.59 10.74
CA LEU A 31 1.82 0.94 9.96
C LEU A 31 2.94 -0.02 10.35
N TYR A 32 3.12 -1.08 9.55
CA TYR A 32 4.18 -2.06 9.72
C TYR A 32 5.39 -1.65 8.88
N ASP A 33 6.55 -1.49 9.52
CA ASP A 33 7.79 -1.09 8.83
C ASP A 33 9.01 -1.61 9.60
N LYS A 34 10.15 -1.77 8.91
CA LYS A 34 11.44 -2.13 9.54
C LYS A 34 12.20 -0.91 10.07
N ASN A 35 11.82 0.31 9.66
CA ASN A 35 12.47 1.55 10.08
C ASN A 35 11.91 2.03 11.43
N GLU A 36 12.56 1.59 12.51
CA GLU A 36 12.19 1.91 13.89
C GLU A 36 12.19 3.43 14.15
N ILE A 37 13.20 4.13 13.65
CA ILE A 37 13.34 5.58 13.85
C ILE A 37 12.13 6.32 13.27
N ASN A 38 11.69 5.95 12.07
CA ASN A 38 10.52 6.55 11.45
C ASN A 38 9.24 6.19 12.20
N LEU A 39 9.08 4.93 12.63
CA LEU A 39 7.91 4.50 13.41
C LEU A 39 7.81 5.26 14.74
N GLU A 40 8.93 5.48 15.42
CA GLU A 40 9.00 6.26 16.65
C GLU A 40 8.60 7.72 16.42
N LYS A 41 9.13 8.38 15.38
CA LYS A 41 8.73 9.75 15.00
C LYS A 41 7.20 9.82 14.76
N ILE A 42 6.65 8.88 13.98
CA ILE A 42 5.22 8.84 13.67
C ILE A 42 4.38 8.69 14.94
N SER A 43 4.77 7.81 15.86
CA SER A 43 4.06 7.61 17.13
C SER A 43 4.04 8.89 18.00
N LYS A 44 5.10 9.69 17.94
CA LYS A 44 5.19 11.01 18.57
C LYS A 44 4.42 12.10 17.82
N GLY A 45 3.95 11.83 16.60
CA GLY A 45 3.23 12.79 15.73
C GLY A 45 4.17 13.72 14.97
N ILE A 46 5.38 13.26 14.68
CA ILE A 46 6.43 13.96 13.91
C ILE A 46 6.56 13.27 12.56
N MET A 47 6.46 14.04 11.47
CA MET A 47 6.69 13.50 10.13
C MET A 47 8.15 13.11 9.95
N PRO A 48 8.45 11.89 9.45
CA PRO A 48 9.83 11.46 9.24
C PRO A 48 10.46 12.03 7.97
N PHE A 49 9.69 12.70 7.12
CA PHE A 49 10.11 13.31 5.86
C PHE A 49 9.21 14.49 5.50
N LEU A 50 9.64 15.28 4.51
CA LEU A 50 8.88 16.44 4.04
C LEU A 50 7.60 15.99 3.31
N GLU A 51 6.45 16.44 3.81
CA GLU A 51 5.13 16.25 3.21
C GLU A 51 4.29 17.50 3.50
N LYS A 52 3.76 18.14 2.48
CA LYS A 52 3.04 19.41 2.62
C LYS A 52 1.81 19.27 3.52
N GLY A 53 1.80 19.99 4.64
CA GLY A 53 0.75 19.91 5.66
C GLY A 53 0.77 18.62 6.48
N GLY A 54 1.86 17.81 6.37
CA GLY A 54 1.97 16.48 6.96
C GLY A 54 1.92 16.47 8.48
N ASP A 55 2.68 17.36 9.14
CA ASP A 55 2.78 17.37 10.61
C ASP A 55 1.44 17.62 11.29
N GLU A 56 0.69 18.63 10.83
CA GLU A 56 -0.64 18.92 11.37
C GLU A 56 -1.62 17.79 11.11
N PHE A 57 -1.58 17.25 9.88
CA PHE A 57 -2.46 16.17 9.47
C PHE A 57 -2.17 14.89 10.26
N LEU A 58 -0.90 14.57 10.52
CA LEU A 58 -0.49 13.45 11.34
C LEU A 58 -0.94 13.62 12.79
N LYS A 59 -0.65 14.76 13.42
CA LYS A 59 -1.06 15.07 14.81
C LYS A 59 -2.57 14.89 15.01
N LYS A 60 -3.37 15.37 14.05
CA LYS A 60 -4.85 15.27 14.10
C LYS A 60 -5.36 13.83 14.03
N ASN A 61 -4.66 12.95 13.30
CA ASN A 61 -5.15 11.61 12.96
C ASN A 61 -4.39 10.48 13.66
N LYS A 62 -3.30 10.75 14.39
CA LYS A 62 -2.39 9.73 14.96
C LYS A 62 -3.06 8.71 15.88
N LYS A 63 -4.13 9.07 16.58
CA LYS A 63 -4.88 8.15 17.47
C LYS A 63 -5.44 6.91 16.76
N ARG A 64 -5.45 6.89 15.41
CA ARG A 64 -5.92 5.76 14.60
C ARG A 64 -4.80 5.07 13.82
N LEU A 65 -3.56 5.53 14.02
CA LEU A 65 -2.35 4.97 13.43
C LEU A 65 -1.59 4.20 14.53
N PHE A 66 -1.36 2.92 14.29
CA PHE A 66 -0.62 2.04 15.18
C PHE A 66 0.68 1.65 14.49
N THR A 67 1.80 2.08 15.01
CA THR A 67 3.13 1.78 14.47
C THR A 67 3.68 0.50 15.09
N THR A 68 4.24 -0.40 14.28
CA THR A 68 4.82 -1.64 14.80
C THR A 68 5.85 -2.24 13.86
N GLN A 69 6.83 -2.96 14.44
CA GLN A 69 7.72 -3.91 13.77
C GLN A 69 7.31 -5.36 14.04
N ASN A 70 6.40 -5.58 14.99
CA ASN A 70 5.99 -6.91 15.37
C ASN A 70 4.93 -7.46 14.39
N LYS A 71 5.28 -8.53 13.68
CA LYS A 71 4.38 -9.20 12.73
C LYS A 71 3.14 -9.81 13.39
N GLU A 72 3.17 -10.14 14.70
CA GLU A 72 2.02 -10.67 15.41
C GLU A 72 0.84 -9.70 15.42
N ASP A 73 1.09 -8.39 15.35
CA ASP A 73 0.05 -7.38 15.26
C ASP A 73 -0.76 -7.46 13.95
N LEU A 74 -0.26 -8.21 12.96
CA LEU A 74 -0.94 -8.44 11.68
C LEU A 74 -2.00 -9.55 11.74
N LYS A 75 -2.11 -10.30 12.82
CA LYS A 75 -3.00 -11.47 12.98
C LYS A 75 -4.46 -11.17 12.64
N TYR A 76 -4.99 -10.05 13.08
CA TYR A 76 -6.40 -9.67 12.90
C TYR A 76 -6.65 -8.71 11.74
N VAL A 77 -5.64 -8.44 10.93
CA VAL A 77 -5.75 -7.61 9.73
C VAL A 77 -6.62 -8.31 8.68
N LYS A 78 -7.47 -7.54 8.01
CA LYS A 78 -8.31 -8.02 6.91
C LYS A 78 -7.87 -7.49 5.55
N ILE A 79 -7.13 -6.39 5.54
CA ILE A 79 -6.67 -5.72 4.32
C ILE A 79 -5.18 -5.41 4.49
N PHE A 80 -4.36 -5.98 3.63
CA PHE A 80 -2.93 -5.70 3.53
C PHE A 80 -2.66 -4.81 2.33
N ILE A 81 -1.95 -3.72 2.53
CA ILE A 81 -1.50 -2.81 1.45
C ILE A 81 0.02 -2.79 1.49
N VAL A 82 0.66 -3.23 0.41
CA VAL A 82 2.11 -3.30 0.31
C VAL A 82 2.64 -2.09 -0.44
N CYS A 83 3.42 -1.25 0.24
CA CYS A 83 4.00 0.01 -0.23
C CYS A 83 5.54 0.03 -0.08
N ILE A 84 6.21 -1.10 -0.24
CA ILE A 84 7.67 -1.19 -0.13
C ILE A 84 8.36 -0.73 -1.42
N GLY A 85 9.59 -0.23 -1.29
CA GLY A 85 10.43 0.07 -2.44
C GLY A 85 10.81 -1.20 -3.20
N THR A 86 10.95 -1.07 -4.51
CA THR A 86 11.43 -2.12 -5.41
C THR A 86 12.74 -1.65 -6.03
N PRO A 87 13.90 -1.94 -5.40
CA PRO A 87 15.17 -1.48 -5.91
C PRO A 87 15.50 -2.13 -7.27
N VAL A 88 16.31 -1.43 -8.05
CA VAL A 88 16.87 -1.95 -9.29
C VAL A 88 18.28 -2.43 -9.00
N LYS A 89 18.59 -3.69 -9.33
CA LYS A 89 19.91 -4.29 -9.22
C LYS A 89 20.35 -4.77 -10.58
N ASN A 90 21.54 -4.35 -11.03
CA ASN A 90 22.08 -4.70 -12.36
C ASN A 90 21.09 -4.40 -13.51
N SER A 91 20.48 -3.21 -13.49
CA SER A 91 19.48 -2.77 -14.47
C SER A 91 18.22 -3.65 -14.56
N LYS A 92 18.00 -4.53 -13.58
CA LYS A 92 16.78 -5.36 -13.46
C LYS A 92 16.06 -5.07 -12.13
N PRO A 93 14.74 -5.14 -12.11
CA PRO A 93 13.98 -5.03 -10.87
C PRO A 93 14.36 -6.16 -9.91
N ASP A 94 14.70 -5.81 -8.67
CA ASP A 94 15.00 -6.81 -7.64
C ASP A 94 13.71 -7.16 -6.88
N LEU A 95 13.11 -8.29 -7.23
CA LEU A 95 11.95 -8.83 -6.52
C LEU A 95 12.31 -9.74 -5.35
N GLU A 96 13.57 -10.05 -5.13
CA GLU A 96 13.98 -10.91 -4.02
C GLU A 96 13.55 -10.31 -2.69
N PHE A 97 13.77 -9.00 -2.53
CA PHE A 97 13.30 -8.26 -1.36
C PHE A 97 11.78 -8.36 -1.15
N PHE A 98 11.02 -8.33 -2.24
CA PHE A 98 9.57 -8.46 -2.23
C PHE A 98 9.13 -9.85 -1.77
N PHE A 99 9.74 -10.91 -2.32
CA PHE A 99 9.42 -12.28 -1.93
C PHE A 99 9.89 -12.62 -0.51
N ASN A 100 11.00 -12.04 -0.06
CA ASN A 100 11.45 -12.21 1.33
C ASN A 100 10.44 -11.60 2.32
N LEU A 101 9.87 -10.43 2.01
CA LEU A 101 8.76 -9.90 2.79
C LEU A 101 7.58 -10.89 2.85
N PHE A 102 7.17 -11.44 1.72
CA PHE A 102 6.05 -12.40 1.71
C PHE A 102 6.38 -13.67 2.49
N LYS A 103 7.61 -14.17 2.48
CA LYS A 103 8.03 -15.29 3.37
C LYS A 103 7.79 -14.94 4.85
N GLU A 104 8.12 -13.71 5.26
CA GLU A 104 7.98 -13.26 6.65
C GLU A 104 6.51 -13.13 7.10
N ILE A 105 5.62 -12.68 6.22
CA ILE A 105 4.23 -12.34 6.59
C ILE A 105 3.17 -13.27 6.00
N LYS A 106 3.55 -14.31 5.24
CA LYS A 106 2.61 -15.22 4.55
C LYS A 106 1.58 -15.84 5.49
N SER A 107 1.99 -16.22 6.71
CA SER A 107 1.10 -16.81 7.72
C SER A 107 -0.04 -15.88 8.15
N TYR A 108 0.12 -14.57 7.99
CA TYR A 108 -0.88 -13.56 8.33
C TYR A 108 -1.76 -13.17 7.14
N ILE A 109 -1.29 -13.44 5.91
CA ILE A 109 -2.04 -13.18 4.67
C ILE A 109 -2.77 -14.48 4.30
N THR A 110 -4.01 -14.63 4.73
CA THR A 110 -4.82 -15.80 4.39
C THR A 110 -5.65 -15.55 3.13
N PRO A 111 -6.11 -16.59 2.37
CA PRO A 111 -6.83 -16.43 1.11
C PRO A 111 -8.13 -15.61 1.17
N ASP A 112 -8.74 -15.48 2.37
CA ASP A 112 -9.95 -14.68 2.60
C ASP A 112 -9.66 -13.18 2.71
N LYS A 113 -8.40 -12.80 2.99
CA LYS A 113 -7.99 -11.40 3.15
C LYS A 113 -7.67 -10.73 1.82
N LEU A 114 -7.82 -9.41 1.78
CA LEU A 114 -7.44 -8.62 0.61
C LEU A 114 -5.96 -8.24 0.68
N LEU A 115 -5.21 -8.58 -0.36
CA LEU A 115 -3.84 -8.14 -0.57
C LEU A 115 -3.80 -7.11 -1.71
N VAL A 116 -3.40 -5.88 -1.40
CA VAL A 116 -3.25 -4.79 -2.36
C VAL A 116 -1.77 -4.49 -2.55
N ILE A 117 -1.30 -4.57 -3.77
CA ILE A 117 0.06 -4.16 -4.13
C ILE A 117 0.00 -2.73 -4.65
N ARG A 118 0.82 -1.84 -4.09
CA ARG A 118 0.99 -0.43 -4.52
C ARG A 118 2.42 -0.11 -4.95
N SER A 119 3.37 -0.96 -4.61
CA SER A 119 4.77 -0.84 -5.01
C SER A 119 4.90 -0.76 -6.54
N SER A 120 5.94 -0.08 -7.04
CA SER A 120 6.24 -0.10 -8.48
C SER A 120 6.77 -1.48 -8.86
N ILE A 121 6.06 -2.16 -9.73
CA ILE A 121 6.38 -3.51 -10.20
C ILE A 121 6.38 -3.53 -11.72
N TYR A 122 6.96 -4.55 -12.33
CA TYR A 122 6.95 -4.75 -13.77
C TYR A 122 5.82 -5.70 -14.21
N PRO A 123 5.48 -5.71 -15.51
CA PRO A 123 4.42 -6.56 -16.04
C PRO A 123 4.63 -8.04 -15.73
N GLY A 124 3.57 -8.70 -15.24
CA GLY A 124 3.57 -10.10 -14.83
C GLY A 124 3.85 -10.35 -13.35
N THR A 125 4.34 -9.36 -12.60
CA THR A 125 4.71 -9.52 -11.16
C THR A 125 3.52 -9.97 -10.30
N ILE A 126 2.30 -9.50 -10.56
CA ILE A 126 1.13 -9.94 -9.77
C ILE A 126 0.88 -11.43 -9.90
N ASN A 127 1.07 -11.99 -11.09
CA ASN A 127 0.95 -13.44 -11.32
C ASN A 127 2.06 -14.23 -10.62
N GLU A 128 3.28 -13.69 -10.57
CA GLU A 128 4.40 -14.29 -9.81
C GLU A 128 4.11 -14.28 -8.30
N ILE A 129 3.56 -13.18 -7.77
CA ILE A 129 3.14 -13.09 -6.36
C ILE A 129 2.06 -14.15 -6.06
N GLN A 130 1.05 -14.30 -6.91
CA GLN A 130 0.02 -15.32 -6.73
C GLN A 130 0.63 -16.73 -6.76
N LYS A 131 1.50 -17.00 -7.73
CA LYS A 131 2.19 -18.31 -7.83
C LYS A 131 3.00 -18.61 -6.56
N PHE A 132 3.69 -17.62 -6.00
CA PHE A 132 4.49 -17.74 -4.79
C PHE A 132 3.63 -18.00 -3.55
N LEU A 133 2.52 -17.27 -3.41
CA LEU A 133 1.61 -17.43 -2.26
C LEU A 133 0.81 -18.74 -2.34
N GLY A 134 0.33 -19.10 -3.54
CA GLY A 134 -0.51 -20.25 -3.82
C GLY A 134 -1.73 -19.85 -4.67
N LYS A 135 -2.25 -20.78 -5.47
CA LYS A 135 -3.39 -20.55 -6.38
C LYS A 135 -4.70 -20.18 -5.64
N GLU A 136 -4.82 -20.52 -4.38
CA GLU A 136 -5.93 -20.18 -3.50
C GLU A 136 -5.97 -18.69 -3.15
N TYR A 137 -4.85 -17.96 -3.26
CA TYR A 137 -4.77 -16.51 -3.01
C TYR A 137 -5.32 -15.72 -4.20
N LYS A 138 -6.65 -15.62 -4.29
CA LYS A 138 -7.35 -14.96 -5.39
C LYS A 138 -7.71 -13.50 -5.11
N ASN A 139 -7.67 -13.08 -3.83
CA ASN A 139 -8.02 -11.71 -3.43
C ASN A 139 -6.80 -10.78 -3.51
N ILE A 140 -6.08 -10.79 -4.64
CA ILE A 140 -4.93 -9.93 -4.91
C ILE A 140 -5.33 -8.85 -5.90
N SER A 141 -4.95 -7.61 -5.62
CA SER A 141 -5.18 -6.43 -6.45
C SER A 141 -3.91 -5.65 -6.65
N TYR A 142 -3.78 -5.02 -7.81
CA TYR A 142 -2.76 -4.03 -8.07
C TYR A 142 -3.40 -2.65 -8.19
N CYS A 143 -2.97 -1.74 -7.31
CA CYS A 143 -3.50 -0.38 -7.22
C CYS A 143 -2.33 0.61 -7.16
N PRO A 144 -1.66 0.90 -8.29
CA PRO A 144 -0.43 1.68 -8.33
C PRO A 144 -0.59 3.10 -7.80
N GLU A 145 0.48 3.60 -7.18
CA GLU A 145 0.58 4.99 -6.75
C GLU A 145 1.13 5.88 -7.86
N ARG A 146 0.53 7.10 -8.00
CA ARG A 146 0.90 8.06 -9.06
C ARG A 146 1.11 9.48 -8.54
N VAL A 147 1.17 9.69 -7.22
CA VAL A 147 1.39 11.02 -6.63
C VAL A 147 2.84 11.49 -6.78
N VAL A 148 3.04 12.78 -6.66
CA VAL A 148 4.37 13.36 -6.46
C VAL A 148 4.73 13.29 -4.99
N GLN A 149 5.93 12.81 -4.71
CA GLN A 149 6.46 12.73 -3.34
C GLN A 149 6.46 14.12 -2.68
N GLY A 150 6.03 14.19 -1.43
CA GLY A 150 5.89 15.44 -0.69
C GLY A 150 4.53 16.15 -0.84
N ASN A 151 3.66 15.68 -1.76
CA ASN A 151 2.30 16.20 -1.96
C ASN A 151 1.21 15.13 -1.86
N SER A 152 1.53 13.97 -1.31
CA SER A 152 0.66 12.78 -1.34
C SER A 152 -0.69 13.00 -0.67
N ILE A 153 -0.73 13.69 0.47
CA ILE A 153 -1.96 13.97 1.22
C ILE A 153 -2.94 14.81 0.38
N ILE A 154 -2.42 15.73 -0.44
CA ILE A 154 -3.21 16.64 -1.26
C ILE A 154 -3.65 15.97 -2.56
N GLU A 155 -2.76 15.19 -3.18
CA GLU A 155 -2.98 14.61 -4.51
C GLU A 155 -3.79 13.33 -4.48
N LEU A 156 -3.55 12.42 -3.51
CA LEU A 156 -4.25 11.13 -3.42
C LEU A 156 -5.78 11.24 -3.52
N PRO A 157 -6.45 12.18 -2.82
CA PRO A 157 -7.90 12.32 -2.93
C PRO A 157 -8.39 12.87 -4.27
N LYS A 158 -7.52 13.56 -5.03
CA LYS A 158 -7.86 14.26 -6.27
C LYS A 158 -7.59 13.42 -7.50
N LEU A 159 -6.50 12.66 -7.50
CA LEU A 159 -6.12 11.83 -8.63
C LEU A 159 -7.05 10.61 -8.76
N PRO A 160 -7.41 10.22 -10.01
CA PRO A 160 -8.11 8.98 -10.23
C PRO A 160 -7.27 7.79 -9.75
N GLN A 161 -7.82 6.95 -8.89
CA GLN A 161 -7.14 5.73 -8.45
C GLN A 161 -7.37 4.59 -9.45
N ILE A 162 -6.30 4.01 -9.95
CA ILE A 162 -6.36 2.80 -10.77
C ILE A 162 -6.54 1.59 -9.86
N VAL A 163 -7.46 0.73 -10.22
CA VAL A 163 -7.77 -0.51 -9.49
C VAL A 163 -7.82 -1.66 -10.50
N SER A 164 -7.03 -2.67 -10.23
CA SER A 164 -7.08 -3.95 -10.95
C SER A 164 -7.05 -5.11 -9.96
N GLY A 165 -7.33 -6.32 -10.40
CA GLY A 165 -7.30 -7.48 -9.52
C GLY A 165 -7.45 -8.79 -10.26
N LEU A 166 -7.06 -9.89 -9.62
CA LEU A 166 -7.10 -11.25 -10.21
C LEU A 166 -8.53 -11.75 -10.50
N ASN A 167 -9.53 -11.18 -9.82
CA ASN A 167 -10.94 -11.53 -10.02
C ASN A 167 -11.87 -10.36 -9.66
N SER A 168 -13.16 -10.49 -9.98
CA SER A 168 -14.18 -9.49 -9.70
C SER A 168 -14.32 -9.14 -8.21
N LYS A 169 -14.10 -10.12 -7.32
CA LYS A 169 -14.15 -9.92 -5.86
C LYS A 169 -13.03 -9.02 -5.39
N SER A 170 -11.77 -9.27 -5.81
CA SER A 170 -10.62 -8.44 -5.45
C SER A 170 -10.76 -7.02 -6.00
N ILE A 171 -11.25 -6.85 -7.22
CA ILE A 171 -11.56 -5.54 -7.81
C ILE A 171 -12.61 -4.81 -6.98
N LYS A 172 -13.74 -5.46 -6.65
CA LYS A 172 -14.82 -4.87 -5.85
C LYS A 172 -14.33 -4.44 -4.46
N LEU A 173 -13.55 -5.29 -3.77
CA LEU A 173 -13.00 -4.98 -2.46
C LEU A 173 -12.05 -3.78 -2.51
N SER A 174 -11.15 -3.74 -3.49
CA SER A 174 -10.19 -2.63 -3.66
C SER A 174 -10.89 -1.34 -4.10
N LYS A 175 -11.88 -1.41 -5.00
CA LYS A 175 -12.72 -0.26 -5.35
C LYS A 175 -13.35 0.34 -4.09
N ASN A 176 -14.04 -0.47 -3.28
CA ASN A 176 -14.68 -0.02 -2.04
C ASN A 176 -13.69 0.57 -1.04
N LEU A 177 -12.48 0.00 -0.95
CA LEU A 177 -11.42 0.50 -0.10
C LEU A 177 -10.98 1.91 -0.52
N PHE A 178 -10.64 2.10 -1.81
CA PHE A 178 -10.11 3.38 -2.28
C PHE A 178 -11.17 4.46 -2.47
N GLN A 179 -12.43 4.13 -2.70
CA GLN A 179 -13.53 5.10 -2.72
C GLN A 179 -13.70 5.87 -1.40
N ILE A 180 -13.14 5.34 -0.30
CA ILE A 180 -13.13 6.05 1.00
C ILE A 180 -12.31 7.34 0.92
N ILE A 181 -11.24 7.35 0.11
CA ILE A 181 -10.26 8.44 0.03
C ILE A 181 -10.21 9.12 -1.34
N CYS A 182 -10.54 8.42 -2.42
CA CYS A 182 -10.46 8.92 -3.80
C CYS A 182 -11.85 9.11 -4.39
N LYS A 183 -12.07 10.24 -5.10
CA LYS A 183 -13.36 10.52 -5.75
C LYS A 183 -13.60 9.68 -7.01
N LYS A 184 -12.56 9.42 -7.78
CA LYS A 184 -12.63 8.71 -9.07
C LYS A 184 -11.83 7.41 -9.02
N ILE A 185 -12.45 6.31 -9.44
CA ILE A 185 -11.80 5.00 -9.59
C ILE A 185 -11.83 4.63 -11.08
N ILE A 186 -10.70 4.15 -11.57
CA ILE A 186 -10.57 3.60 -12.93
C ILE A 186 -10.24 2.11 -12.78
N ILE A 187 -11.10 1.26 -13.33
CA ILE A 187 -10.88 -0.20 -13.33
C ILE A 187 -10.20 -0.57 -14.63
N THR A 188 -9.10 -1.34 -14.52
CA THR A 188 -8.33 -1.85 -15.65
C THR A 188 -7.99 -3.32 -15.44
N SER A 189 -7.42 -3.98 -16.44
CA SER A 189 -6.74 -5.26 -16.27
C SER A 189 -5.44 -5.09 -15.46
N ILE A 190 -4.92 -6.20 -14.91
CA ILE A 190 -3.64 -6.17 -14.16
C ILE A 190 -2.51 -5.68 -15.05
N LEU A 191 -2.40 -6.22 -16.26
CA LEU A 191 -1.34 -5.86 -17.20
C LEU A 191 -1.38 -4.37 -17.55
N GLU A 192 -2.56 -3.82 -17.83
CA GLU A 192 -2.71 -2.38 -18.07
C GLU A 192 -2.28 -1.55 -16.86
N ALA A 193 -2.68 -1.94 -15.65
CA ALA A 193 -2.29 -1.21 -14.43
C ALA A 193 -0.77 -1.23 -14.20
N GLU A 194 -0.11 -2.37 -14.44
CA GLU A 194 1.35 -2.52 -14.37
C GLU A 194 2.05 -1.62 -15.39
N LEU A 195 1.57 -1.61 -16.65
CA LEU A 195 2.11 -0.75 -17.71
C LEU A 195 1.85 0.75 -17.43
N ILE A 196 0.65 1.13 -17.03
CA ILE A 196 0.31 2.54 -16.71
C ILE A 196 1.27 3.10 -15.67
N LYS A 197 1.64 2.31 -14.64
CA LYS A 197 2.59 2.78 -13.63
C LYS A 197 3.96 3.09 -14.22
N LEU A 198 4.48 2.23 -15.07
CA LEU A 198 5.78 2.42 -15.73
C LEU A 198 5.76 3.61 -16.68
N PHE A 199 4.75 3.71 -17.54
CA PHE A 199 4.58 4.85 -18.44
C PHE A 199 4.41 6.17 -17.70
N SER A 200 3.62 6.19 -16.60
CA SER A 200 3.44 7.39 -15.78
C SER A 200 4.74 7.85 -15.14
N ASN A 201 5.64 6.92 -14.78
CA ASN A 201 6.95 7.29 -14.27
C ASN A 201 7.85 7.82 -15.38
N ALA A 202 7.93 7.11 -16.52
CA ALA A 202 8.75 7.54 -17.67
C ALA A 202 8.35 8.90 -18.24
N TRP A 203 7.05 9.21 -18.26
CA TRP A 203 6.53 10.50 -18.75
C TRP A 203 6.93 11.70 -17.90
N ARG A 204 7.37 11.49 -16.68
CA ARG A 204 7.76 12.56 -15.74
C ARG A 204 9.23 12.96 -15.85
N TYR A 205 10.02 12.23 -16.63
CA TYR A 205 11.42 12.51 -16.93
C TYR A 205 11.60 12.95 -18.39
#